data_b25074c93f749f7147d7897c779b5d7e
#
_entry.id   b25074c93f749f7147d7897c779b5d7e
#
_cell.length_a   1.000
_cell.length_b   1.000
_cell.length_c   1.000
_cell.angle_alpha   90.00
_cell.angle_beta   90.00
_cell.angle_gamma   90.00
#
_symmetry.space_group_name_H-M   'P 1'
#
loop_
_entity.id
_entity.type
_entity.pdbx_description
1 polymer ?
#
loop_
_entity_poly.entity_id
_entity_poly.type
_entity_poly.pdbx_seq_one_letter_code
_entity_poly.pdbx_strand_id
1 'polypeptide(L)'
;MKKIICGLFVAFCVAVCLIPSLGMIVRPTTEPVGNERRAKAPDAVKKDGSPNFSYLTELGGYYEKSFAFRPEMITADAAVQAGVFQSSSVDTVITGTDSWLYYTSSADDYLGRNTLSESEINGVIHNLGIIQRYSQAHGARFLFTVAPNKNTLYPDHMPYYYGLRVSDVHNRDLLRQALAGTGIAYCDLFAPLSSQSETLYFRRDSHWNNKGALLAYNEVMNALGKEHDDYSAAEVTRKKDFVGDLSKMVYPRGGEAEYNYYYGAENAYGYVTDTQSVEDTLIKTQNPNAAGTLYMYRDSFGNALVPFFASAYGNASFTKAFPMNVAADLAADKPDTFVMELVERNIGWLITMPPLLPAAETTLFQAPSALGGKAEFTVAPCDYAAEYTAVSGTLSGVTLDSGAEYYLSVNDKVYEAYSLKTEGGDGFLVYLPSDAYPAEAALDIKLIVKNNGEYYEITGGSYED
;
A
#
# COMPACT_ATOMS: atom_id res chain seq x y z
N MET A 1 15.15 -51.66 25.13
CA MET A 1 14.22 -50.56 25.00
C MET A 1 14.89 -49.27 24.54
N LYS A 2 15.90 -48.69 25.23
CA LYS A 2 16.56 -47.42 24.79
C LYS A 2 17.13 -47.48 23.36
N LYS A 3 17.84 -48.55 22.96
CA LYS A 3 18.41 -48.68 21.58
C LYS A 3 17.31 -48.72 20.51
N ILE A 4 16.17 -49.32 20.77
CA ILE A 4 15.04 -49.35 19.82
C ILE A 4 14.45 -47.97 19.68
N ILE A 5 14.23 -47.24 20.79
CA ILE A 5 13.72 -45.86 20.76
C ILE A 5 14.69 -44.94 20.00
N CYS A 6 16.00 -45.04 20.26
CA CYS A 6 17.01 -44.28 19.50
C CYS A 6 16.99 -44.64 18.01
N GLY A 7 16.86 -45.93 17.67
CA GLY A 7 16.77 -46.39 16.30
C GLY A 7 15.55 -45.86 15.56
N LEU A 8 14.38 -45.89 16.24
CA LEU A 8 13.14 -45.32 15.69
C LEU A 8 13.24 -43.79 15.51
N PHE A 9 13.86 -43.11 16.47
CA PHE A 9 14.06 -41.68 16.38
C PHE A 9 14.99 -41.30 15.17
N VAL A 10 16.10 -42.01 15.01
CA VAL A 10 17.03 -41.82 13.87
C VAL A 10 16.29 -42.11 12.56
N ALA A 11 15.56 -43.21 12.47
CA ALA A 11 14.78 -43.56 11.27
C ALA A 11 13.72 -42.50 10.94
N PHE A 12 13.05 -41.94 11.95
CA PHE A 12 12.10 -40.86 11.81
C PHE A 12 12.79 -39.59 11.26
N CYS A 13 13.92 -39.17 11.84
CA CYS A 13 14.66 -37.99 11.35
C CYS A 13 15.14 -38.17 9.91
N VAL A 14 15.65 -39.35 9.58
CA VAL A 14 16.06 -39.68 8.20
C VAL A 14 14.87 -39.65 7.25
N ALA A 15 13.74 -40.20 7.64
CA ALA A 15 12.52 -40.21 6.82
C ALA A 15 11.99 -38.79 6.57
N VAL A 16 11.96 -37.93 7.60
CA VAL A 16 11.53 -36.52 7.48
C VAL A 16 12.42 -35.75 6.51
N CYS A 17 13.71 -36.02 6.43
CA CYS A 17 14.62 -35.37 5.49
C CYS A 17 14.56 -35.98 4.09
N LEU A 18 14.56 -37.30 3.97
CA LEU A 18 14.68 -37.98 2.68
C LEU A 18 13.36 -38.04 1.89
N ILE A 19 12.22 -38.25 2.54
CA ILE A 19 10.94 -38.37 1.83
C ILE A 19 10.58 -37.09 1.06
N PRO A 20 10.66 -35.88 1.62
CA PRO A 20 10.41 -34.66 0.89
C PRO A 20 11.43 -34.41 -0.24
N SER A 21 12.71 -34.74 0.00
CA SER A 21 13.80 -34.54 -0.96
C SER A 21 13.67 -35.46 -2.17
N LEU A 22 13.46 -36.74 -1.92
CA LEU A 22 13.24 -37.72 -2.99
C LEU A 22 11.88 -37.53 -3.67
N GLY A 23 10.86 -37.17 -2.89
CA GLY A 23 9.53 -36.87 -3.39
C GLY A 23 9.51 -35.70 -4.37
N MET A 24 10.42 -34.71 -4.22
CA MET A 24 10.57 -33.60 -5.13
C MET A 24 10.92 -34.03 -6.57
N ILE A 25 11.66 -35.13 -6.74
CA ILE A 25 12.02 -35.66 -8.06
C ILE A 25 10.77 -36.17 -8.80
N VAL A 26 9.81 -36.74 -8.05
CA VAL A 26 8.61 -37.37 -8.63
C VAL A 26 7.43 -36.41 -8.65
N ARG A 27 7.28 -35.60 -7.61
CA ARG A 27 6.16 -34.66 -7.43
C ARG A 27 6.63 -33.39 -6.71
N PRO A 28 7.31 -32.47 -7.39
CA PRO A 28 7.67 -31.19 -6.79
C PRO A 28 6.42 -30.39 -6.43
N THR A 29 6.47 -29.66 -5.32
CA THR A 29 5.43 -28.68 -4.99
C THR A 29 5.56 -27.50 -5.94
N THR A 30 4.52 -27.24 -6.74
CA THR A 30 4.50 -26.16 -7.74
C THR A 30 3.64 -24.97 -7.32
N GLU A 31 2.81 -25.16 -6.30
CA GLU A 31 1.94 -24.11 -5.77
C GLU A 31 2.73 -23.25 -4.78
N PRO A 32 2.72 -21.92 -4.94
CA PRO A 32 3.33 -21.02 -3.97
C PRO A 32 2.56 -21.08 -2.64
N VAL A 33 3.26 -20.84 -1.53
CA VAL A 33 2.64 -20.74 -0.20
C VAL A 33 2.46 -19.27 0.14
N GLY A 34 1.23 -18.85 0.48
CA GLY A 34 0.91 -17.47 0.79
C GLY A 34 1.23 -16.52 -0.36
N ASN A 35 1.95 -15.45 -0.07
CA ASN A 35 2.34 -14.41 -1.04
C ASN A 35 3.69 -14.70 -1.74
N GLU A 36 4.22 -15.92 -1.62
CA GLU A 36 5.48 -16.27 -2.28
C GLU A 36 5.33 -16.31 -3.80
N ARG A 37 6.38 -15.88 -4.51
CA ARG A 37 6.45 -16.08 -5.97
C ARG A 37 6.75 -17.53 -6.28
N ARG A 38 6.13 -18.05 -7.35
CA ARG A 38 6.40 -19.40 -7.85
C ARG A 38 7.89 -19.58 -8.13
N ALA A 39 8.48 -20.60 -7.54
CA ALA A 39 9.88 -20.96 -7.78
C ALA A 39 10.03 -21.60 -9.18
N LYS A 40 11.12 -21.23 -9.86
CA LYS A 40 11.54 -21.86 -11.11
C LYS A 40 12.85 -22.61 -10.86
N ALA A 41 12.98 -23.81 -11.44
CA ALA A 41 14.25 -24.52 -11.41
C ALA A 41 15.32 -23.67 -12.13
N PRO A 42 16.50 -23.51 -11.55
CA PRO A 42 17.56 -22.74 -12.18
C PRO A 42 18.20 -23.51 -13.35
N ASP A 43 18.66 -22.76 -14.34
CA ASP A 43 19.44 -23.29 -15.45
C ASP A 43 20.93 -23.26 -15.11
N ALA A 44 21.65 -24.34 -15.34
CA ALA A 44 23.10 -24.41 -15.13
C ALA A 44 23.89 -23.55 -16.12
N VAL A 45 23.28 -23.23 -17.27
CA VAL A 45 23.80 -22.36 -18.31
C VAL A 45 22.82 -21.24 -18.55
N LYS A 46 23.28 -19.99 -18.52
CA LYS A 46 22.46 -18.81 -18.80
C LYS A 46 22.01 -18.75 -20.26
N LYS A 47 21.02 -17.92 -20.54
CA LYS A 47 20.48 -17.73 -21.92
C LYS A 47 21.51 -17.24 -22.92
N ASP A 48 22.57 -16.58 -22.46
CA ASP A 48 23.71 -16.09 -23.27
C ASP A 48 24.79 -17.15 -23.50
N GLY A 49 24.60 -18.39 -23.00
CA GLY A 49 25.54 -19.51 -23.11
C GLY A 49 26.65 -19.54 -22.05
N SER A 50 26.69 -18.58 -21.14
CA SER A 50 27.66 -18.54 -20.05
C SER A 50 27.30 -19.48 -18.89
N PRO A 51 28.30 -20.04 -18.14
CA PRO A 51 27.99 -20.79 -16.93
C PRO A 51 27.29 -19.96 -15.88
N ASN A 52 26.28 -20.55 -15.23
CA ASN A 52 25.61 -19.91 -14.11
C ASN A 52 26.36 -20.19 -12.79
N PHE A 53 27.23 -19.27 -12.37
CA PHE A 53 28.01 -19.44 -11.13
C PHE A 53 27.15 -19.38 -9.85
N SER A 54 25.90 -18.83 -9.94
CA SER A 54 24.92 -18.83 -8.83
C SER A 54 24.06 -20.08 -8.78
N TYR A 55 24.25 -21.04 -9.70
CA TYR A 55 23.39 -22.21 -9.86
C TYR A 55 23.09 -22.95 -8.55
N LEU A 56 24.11 -23.22 -7.73
CA LEU A 56 23.93 -23.95 -6.47
C LEU A 56 23.12 -23.16 -5.44
N THR A 57 23.30 -21.84 -5.38
CA THR A 57 22.53 -20.97 -4.49
C THR A 57 21.06 -20.89 -4.95
N GLU A 58 20.85 -20.72 -6.24
CA GLU A 58 19.50 -20.70 -6.84
C GLU A 58 18.81 -22.06 -6.70
N LEU A 59 19.56 -23.18 -6.84
CA LEU A 59 19.05 -24.53 -6.63
C LEU A 59 18.60 -24.75 -5.17
N GLY A 60 19.37 -24.21 -4.20
CA GLY A 60 18.99 -24.21 -2.78
C GLY A 60 17.66 -23.47 -2.57
N GLY A 61 17.55 -22.25 -3.09
CA GLY A 61 16.30 -21.48 -3.01
C GLY A 61 15.11 -22.14 -3.73
N TYR A 62 15.37 -22.82 -4.87
CA TYR A 62 14.34 -23.62 -5.54
C TYR A 62 13.93 -24.82 -4.68
N TYR A 63 14.89 -25.54 -4.08
CA TYR A 63 14.59 -26.66 -3.19
C TYR A 63 13.73 -26.24 -2.00
N GLU A 64 14.09 -25.15 -1.32
CA GLU A 64 13.34 -24.62 -0.17
C GLU A 64 11.86 -24.33 -0.50
N LYS A 65 11.59 -23.94 -1.73
CA LYS A 65 10.22 -23.58 -2.18
C LYS A 65 9.46 -24.73 -2.85
N SER A 66 10.15 -25.85 -3.20
CA SER A 66 9.58 -26.87 -4.11
C SER A 66 9.65 -28.30 -3.59
N PHE A 67 10.19 -28.55 -2.39
CA PHE A 67 10.25 -29.91 -1.85
C PHE A 67 8.85 -30.50 -1.66
N ALA A 68 8.72 -31.82 -1.82
CA ALA A 68 7.43 -32.48 -1.72
C ALA A 68 6.80 -32.36 -0.32
N PHE A 69 5.48 -32.23 -0.29
CA PHE A 69 4.69 -32.07 0.94
C PHE A 69 5.00 -30.80 1.74
N ARG A 70 5.65 -29.80 1.12
CA ARG A 70 6.00 -28.54 1.79
C ARG A 70 4.76 -27.87 2.43
N PRO A 71 3.62 -27.67 1.72
CA PRO A 71 2.44 -27.06 2.31
C PRO A 71 1.86 -27.85 3.49
N GLU A 72 1.89 -29.19 3.42
CA GLU A 72 1.43 -30.07 4.47
C GLU A 72 2.33 -29.96 5.73
N MET A 73 3.65 -29.92 5.53
CA MET A 73 4.61 -29.78 6.63
C MET A 73 4.51 -28.41 7.29
N ILE A 74 4.35 -27.33 6.53
CA ILE A 74 4.12 -25.99 7.07
C ILE A 74 2.82 -25.97 7.88
N THR A 75 1.74 -26.58 7.36
CA THR A 75 0.45 -26.65 8.07
C THR A 75 0.56 -27.45 9.39
N ALA A 76 1.32 -28.54 9.38
CA ALA A 76 1.53 -29.35 10.59
C ALA A 76 2.39 -28.59 11.62
N ASP A 77 3.46 -27.91 11.20
CA ASP A 77 4.25 -27.07 12.09
C ASP A 77 3.42 -25.94 12.67
N ALA A 78 2.66 -25.24 11.85
CA ALA A 78 1.76 -24.18 12.27
C ALA A 78 0.74 -24.66 13.33
N ALA A 79 0.18 -25.87 13.16
CA ALA A 79 -0.74 -26.45 14.14
C ALA A 79 -0.06 -26.72 15.49
N VAL A 80 1.20 -27.17 15.48
CA VAL A 80 2.00 -27.36 16.70
C VAL A 80 2.35 -26.01 17.34
N GLN A 81 2.83 -25.04 16.55
CA GLN A 81 3.17 -23.71 17.04
C GLN A 81 1.96 -23.01 17.68
N ALA A 82 0.82 -23.02 17.01
CA ALA A 82 -0.39 -22.40 17.52
C ALA A 82 -0.95 -23.15 18.74
N GLY A 83 -1.00 -24.49 18.68
CA GLY A 83 -1.64 -25.30 19.72
C GLY A 83 -0.81 -25.47 21.02
N VAL A 84 0.51 -25.50 20.91
CA VAL A 84 1.42 -25.73 22.03
C VAL A 84 2.07 -24.44 22.52
N PHE A 85 2.52 -23.59 21.59
CA PHE A 85 3.32 -22.42 21.91
C PHE A 85 2.54 -21.10 21.82
N GLN A 86 1.30 -21.13 21.33
CA GLN A 86 0.46 -19.93 21.10
C GLN A 86 1.19 -18.85 20.28
N SER A 87 1.98 -19.30 19.30
CA SER A 87 2.79 -18.47 18.44
C SER A 87 2.49 -18.74 16.96
N SER A 88 2.89 -17.84 16.09
CA SER A 88 2.85 -18.07 14.65
C SER A 88 4.09 -18.82 14.16
N SER A 89 3.90 -19.69 13.18
CA SER A 89 5.00 -20.35 12.46
C SER A 89 5.60 -19.49 11.35
N VAL A 90 4.99 -18.33 11.06
CA VAL A 90 5.45 -17.42 10.01
C VAL A 90 5.53 -15.98 10.55
N ASP A 91 6.63 -15.29 10.21
CA ASP A 91 6.92 -13.95 10.73
C ASP A 91 5.95 -12.87 10.24
N THR A 92 5.28 -13.13 9.11
CA THR A 92 4.30 -12.19 8.52
C THR A 92 2.94 -12.20 9.22
N VAL A 93 2.69 -13.14 10.13
CA VAL A 93 1.40 -13.29 10.80
C VAL A 93 1.58 -13.32 12.31
N ILE A 94 0.77 -12.54 13.02
CA ILE A 94 0.65 -12.53 14.48
C ILE A 94 -0.56 -13.36 14.85
N THR A 95 -0.36 -14.35 15.71
CA THR A 95 -1.45 -15.16 16.29
C THR A 95 -2.03 -14.44 17.49
N GLY A 96 -3.28 -14.03 17.39
CA GLY A 96 -4.05 -13.41 18.47
C GLY A 96 -4.88 -14.44 19.25
N THR A 97 -5.74 -13.95 20.16
CA THR A 97 -6.70 -14.76 20.90
C THR A 97 -7.89 -15.14 20.02
N ASP A 98 -8.68 -16.14 20.41
CA ASP A 98 -9.93 -16.58 19.77
C ASP A 98 -9.80 -16.85 18.26
N SER A 99 -8.65 -17.37 17.84
CA SER A 99 -8.30 -17.64 16.42
C SER A 99 -8.23 -16.40 15.54
N TRP A 100 -8.02 -15.21 16.11
CA TRP A 100 -7.70 -14.03 15.32
C TRP A 100 -6.25 -14.07 14.83
N LEU A 101 -6.06 -13.68 13.59
CA LEU A 101 -4.74 -13.51 12.98
C LEU A 101 -4.59 -12.04 12.54
N TYR A 102 -3.39 -11.50 12.66
CA TYR A 102 -3.08 -10.14 12.28
C TYR A 102 -1.86 -10.10 11.36
N TYR A 103 -1.80 -9.13 10.49
CA TYR A 103 -0.69 -8.95 9.58
C TYR A 103 0.44 -8.17 10.27
N THR A 104 1.65 -8.72 10.29
CA THR A 104 2.79 -8.12 11.01
C THR A 104 3.15 -6.74 10.49
N SER A 105 2.93 -6.46 9.18
CA SER A 105 3.22 -5.12 8.62
C SER A 105 2.41 -3.98 9.26
N SER A 106 1.30 -4.28 9.96
CA SER A 106 0.54 -3.28 10.72
C SER A 106 1.01 -3.13 12.18
N ALA A 107 2.00 -3.93 12.60
CA ALA A 107 2.42 -3.96 14.00
C ALA A 107 3.15 -2.69 14.44
N ASP A 108 3.99 -2.12 13.59
CA ASP A 108 4.74 -0.91 13.93
C ASP A 108 3.81 0.30 14.08
N ASP A 109 2.79 0.40 13.23
CA ASP A 109 1.76 1.41 13.34
C ASP A 109 0.93 1.22 14.63
N TYR A 110 0.50 -0.02 14.92
CA TYR A 110 -0.23 -0.37 16.14
C TYR A 110 0.58 -0.10 17.43
N LEU A 111 1.88 -0.33 17.39
CA LEU A 111 2.78 -0.11 18.52
C LEU A 111 3.26 1.34 18.65
N GLY A 112 2.94 2.21 17.70
CA GLY A 112 3.40 3.60 17.64
C GLY A 112 4.91 3.73 17.39
N ARG A 113 5.51 2.79 16.65
CA ARG A 113 6.94 2.79 16.32
C ARG A 113 7.28 3.60 15.08
N ASN A 114 6.32 3.74 14.16
CA ASN A 114 6.47 4.46 12.89
C ASN A 114 5.69 5.78 12.88
N THR A 115 5.43 6.36 14.05
CA THR A 115 4.71 7.63 14.18
C THR A 115 5.45 8.72 13.41
N LEU A 116 4.74 9.36 12.48
CA LEU A 116 5.24 10.49 11.72
C LEU A 116 5.36 11.71 12.60
N SER A 117 6.38 12.53 12.37
CA SER A 117 6.54 13.82 13.00
C SER A 117 5.46 14.81 12.52
N GLU A 118 5.34 15.93 13.17
CA GLU A 118 4.42 16.99 12.76
C GLU A 118 4.75 17.53 11.36
N SER A 119 6.03 17.72 11.04
CA SER A 119 6.46 18.13 9.68
C SER A 119 6.13 17.09 8.63
N GLU A 120 6.31 15.80 8.93
CA GLU A 120 5.97 14.72 8.01
C GLU A 120 4.45 14.63 7.76
N ILE A 121 3.63 14.79 8.78
CA ILE A 121 2.16 14.85 8.62
C ILE A 121 1.74 16.07 7.81
N ASN A 122 2.32 17.24 8.07
CA ASN A 122 2.05 18.43 7.26
C ASN A 122 2.52 18.25 5.81
N GLY A 123 3.62 17.54 5.60
CA GLY A 123 4.07 17.12 4.27
C GLY A 123 3.06 16.21 3.56
N VAL A 124 2.46 15.24 4.26
CA VAL A 124 1.36 14.42 3.72
C VAL A 124 0.18 15.30 3.30
N ILE A 125 -0.21 16.27 4.13
CA ILE A 125 -1.30 17.20 3.84
C ILE A 125 -0.98 18.05 2.61
N HIS A 126 0.23 18.61 2.54
CA HIS A 126 0.70 19.40 1.41
C HIS A 126 0.61 18.58 0.11
N ASN A 127 1.13 17.35 0.12
CA ASN A 127 1.13 16.46 -1.04
C ASN A 127 -0.31 16.08 -1.47
N LEU A 128 -1.20 15.80 -0.54
CA LEU A 128 -2.63 15.60 -0.85
C LEU A 128 -3.27 16.84 -1.47
N GLY A 129 -2.87 18.03 -1.01
CA GLY A 129 -3.29 19.31 -1.60
C GLY A 129 -2.86 19.45 -3.06
N ILE A 130 -1.63 19.09 -3.41
CA ILE A 130 -1.14 19.07 -4.80
C ILE A 130 -1.98 18.12 -5.66
N ILE A 131 -2.20 16.88 -5.16
CA ILE A 131 -2.98 15.86 -5.87
C ILE A 131 -4.42 16.34 -6.10
N GLN A 132 -5.06 16.91 -5.07
CA GLN A 132 -6.43 17.42 -5.17
C GLN A 132 -6.54 18.54 -6.19
N ARG A 133 -5.65 19.55 -6.12
CA ARG A 133 -5.66 20.68 -7.08
C ARG A 133 -5.44 20.20 -8.51
N TYR A 134 -4.50 19.27 -8.72
CA TYR A 134 -4.27 18.69 -10.04
C TYR A 134 -5.52 17.98 -10.57
N SER A 135 -6.14 17.14 -9.74
CA SER A 135 -7.34 16.39 -10.12
C SER A 135 -8.50 17.32 -10.48
N GLN A 136 -8.73 18.34 -9.67
CA GLN A 136 -9.77 19.34 -9.91
C GLN A 136 -9.54 20.16 -11.20
N ALA A 137 -8.28 20.53 -11.48
CA ALA A 137 -7.90 21.21 -12.72
C ALA A 137 -8.15 20.35 -13.97
N HIS A 138 -8.17 19.02 -13.81
CA HIS A 138 -8.50 18.05 -14.87
C HIS A 138 -9.95 17.57 -14.84
N GLY A 139 -10.84 18.25 -14.07
CA GLY A 139 -12.26 17.99 -14.04
C GLY A 139 -12.70 16.83 -13.13
N ALA A 140 -11.78 16.22 -12.38
CA ALA A 140 -12.07 15.12 -11.47
C ALA A 140 -12.34 15.63 -10.04
N ARG A 141 -13.44 15.20 -9.43
CA ARG A 141 -13.69 15.39 -8.00
C ARG A 141 -12.83 14.41 -7.21
N PHE A 142 -11.88 14.94 -6.44
CA PHE A 142 -10.96 14.15 -5.62
C PHE A 142 -11.61 13.77 -4.28
N LEU A 143 -11.30 12.56 -3.79
CA LEU A 143 -11.56 12.13 -2.42
C LEU A 143 -10.44 11.20 -1.94
N PHE A 144 -9.88 11.50 -0.80
CA PHE A 144 -8.93 10.62 -0.09
C PHE A 144 -9.65 9.86 1.03
N THR A 145 -9.29 8.60 1.23
CA THR A 145 -9.79 7.79 2.35
C THR A 145 -8.75 6.81 2.84
N VAL A 146 -8.86 6.44 4.12
CA VAL A 146 -7.96 5.49 4.78
C VAL A 146 -8.74 4.32 5.35
N ALA A 147 -8.41 3.11 4.89
CA ALA A 147 -8.94 1.87 5.44
C ALA A 147 -8.22 1.56 6.77
N PRO A 148 -8.93 1.42 7.91
CA PRO A 148 -8.29 1.12 9.19
C PRO A 148 -7.58 -0.24 9.20
N ASN A 149 -6.43 -0.31 9.88
CA ASN A 149 -5.81 -1.60 10.17
C ASN A 149 -6.71 -2.43 11.07
N LYS A 150 -6.69 -3.75 10.91
CA LYS A 150 -7.50 -4.66 11.72
C LYS A 150 -7.20 -4.57 13.22
N ASN A 151 -5.92 -4.47 13.59
CA ASN A 151 -5.49 -4.33 14.98
C ASN A 151 -5.88 -2.98 15.61
N THR A 152 -6.12 -1.96 14.79
CA THR A 152 -6.64 -0.68 15.26
C THR A 152 -8.10 -0.77 15.69
N LEU A 153 -8.93 -1.55 14.96
CA LEU A 153 -10.35 -1.71 15.24
C LEU A 153 -10.62 -2.84 16.27
N TYR A 154 -9.78 -3.88 16.28
CA TYR A 154 -9.96 -5.07 17.12
C TYR A 154 -8.71 -5.38 17.96
N PRO A 155 -8.25 -4.43 18.81
CA PRO A 155 -7.05 -4.60 19.63
C PRO A 155 -7.19 -5.68 20.71
N ASP A 156 -8.41 -5.96 21.16
CA ASP A 156 -8.68 -6.87 22.28
C ASP A 156 -8.26 -8.32 22.00
N HIS A 157 -8.13 -8.67 20.71
CA HIS A 157 -7.66 -9.99 20.29
C HIS A 157 -6.15 -10.03 20.01
N MET A 158 -5.44 -8.93 20.13
CA MET A 158 -3.97 -8.93 20.01
C MET A 158 -3.33 -9.67 21.17
N PRO A 159 -2.19 -10.36 20.96
CA PRO A 159 -1.49 -11.03 22.05
C PRO A 159 -1.03 -10.02 23.12
N TYR A 160 -1.01 -10.44 24.39
CA TYR A 160 -0.69 -9.55 25.51
C TYR A 160 0.66 -8.81 25.38
N TYR A 161 1.66 -9.41 24.73
CA TYR A 161 2.96 -8.81 24.55
C TYR A 161 2.95 -7.64 23.53
N TYR A 162 1.91 -7.51 22.73
CA TYR A 162 1.65 -6.32 21.92
C TYR A 162 0.95 -5.19 22.70
N GLY A 163 0.62 -5.39 23.97
CA GLY A 163 0.18 -4.32 24.87
C GLY A 163 1.30 -3.36 25.30
N LEU A 164 2.57 -3.70 25.03
CA LEU A 164 3.74 -2.85 25.28
C LEU A 164 3.94 -1.85 24.13
N ARG A 165 3.03 -0.88 24.02
CA ARG A 165 3.10 0.17 23.02
C ARG A 165 4.22 1.17 23.34
N VAL A 166 4.88 1.67 22.30
CA VAL A 166 5.88 2.74 22.41
C VAL A 166 5.18 4.09 22.52
N SER A 167 4.06 4.24 21.79
CA SER A 167 3.21 5.43 21.80
C SER A 167 1.76 5.04 21.61
N ASP A 168 0.84 5.81 22.18
CA ASP A 168 -0.61 5.74 21.91
C ASP A 168 -1.03 6.71 20.81
N VAL A 169 -0.09 7.43 20.19
CA VAL A 169 -0.33 8.34 19.07
C VAL A 169 -0.16 7.56 17.76
N HIS A 170 -1.19 7.57 16.93
CA HIS A 170 -1.22 6.87 15.64
C HIS A 170 -1.26 7.87 14.47
N ASN A 171 -0.65 7.49 13.36
CA ASN A 171 -0.58 8.33 12.16
C ASN A 171 -1.95 8.75 11.63
N ARG A 172 -2.97 7.91 11.73
CA ARG A 172 -4.34 8.27 11.34
C ARG A 172 -4.92 9.39 12.19
N ASP A 173 -4.64 9.41 13.51
CA ASP A 173 -5.17 10.45 14.41
C ASP A 173 -4.50 11.79 14.12
N LEU A 174 -3.18 11.78 13.90
CA LEU A 174 -2.42 12.93 13.44
C LEU A 174 -2.92 13.45 12.10
N LEU A 175 -3.11 12.55 11.13
CA LEU A 175 -3.64 12.87 9.80
C LEU A 175 -5.03 13.50 9.90
N ARG A 176 -5.96 12.87 10.63
CA ARG A 176 -7.33 13.39 10.82
C ARG A 176 -7.32 14.77 11.46
N GLN A 177 -6.46 14.98 12.46
CA GLN A 177 -6.32 16.28 13.11
C GLN A 177 -5.76 17.34 12.17
N ALA A 178 -4.73 17.00 11.40
CA ALA A 178 -4.08 17.91 10.46
C ALA A 178 -4.97 18.24 9.25
N LEU A 179 -5.83 17.31 8.78
CA LEU A 179 -6.79 17.55 7.71
C LEU A 179 -7.91 18.52 8.10
N ALA A 180 -8.16 18.69 9.39
CA ALA A 180 -9.25 19.55 9.85
C ALA A 180 -9.04 21.01 9.39
N GLY A 181 -9.97 21.53 8.62
CA GLY A 181 -9.94 22.90 8.12
C GLY A 181 -9.07 23.16 6.89
N THR A 182 -8.42 22.15 6.31
CA THR A 182 -7.55 22.32 5.13
C THR A 182 -8.33 22.44 3.81
N GLY A 183 -9.58 22.01 3.77
CA GLY A 183 -10.37 21.92 2.53
C GLY A 183 -10.01 20.71 1.65
N ILE A 184 -9.12 19.83 2.08
CA ILE A 184 -8.86 18.56 1.42
C ILE A 184 -10.06 17.64 1.63
N ALA A 185 -10.56 17.06 0.54
CA ALA A 185 -11.68 16.12 0.60
C ALA A 185 -11.21 14.79 1.18
N TYR A 186 -11.65 14.50 2.40
CA TYR A 186 -11.29 13.29 3.14
C TYR A 186 -12.53 12.61 3.71
N CYS A 187 -12.60 11.29 3.58
CA CYS A 187 -13.62 10.45 4.21
C CYS A 187 -12.96 9.62 5.34
N ASP A 188 -13.36 9.91 6.58
CA ASP A 188 -12.91 9.13 7.75
C ASP A 188 -13.75 7.85 7.87
N LEU A 189 -13.15 6.70 7.63
CA LEU A 189 -13.79 5.39 7.78
C LEU A 189 -13.66 4.80 9.20
N PHE A 190 -12.80 5.37 10.05
CA PHE A 190 -12.55 4.80 11.35
C PHE A 190 -13.78 4.90 12.28
N ALA A 191 -14.34 6.09 12.41
CA ALA A 191 -15.49 6.31 13.31
C ALA A 191 -16.71 5.47 12.91
N PRO A 192 -17.15 5.42 11.63
CA PRO A 192 -18.26 4.57 11.21
C PRO A 192 -17.99 3.07 11.47
N LEU A 193 -16.80 2.57 11.17
CA LEU A 193 -16.46 1.15 11.34
C LEU A 193 -16.33 0.75 12.82
N SER A 194 -15.72 1.61 13.66
CA SER A 194 -15.53 1.34 15.09
C SER A 194 -16.81 1.42 15.91
N SER A 195 -17.82 2.13 15.44
CA SER A 195 -19.11 2.27 16.13
C SER A 195 -20.04 1.07 15.98
N GLN A 196 -19.70 0.11 15.11
CA GLN A 196 -20.55 -1.04 14.87
C GLN A 196 -20.37 -2.11 15.96
N SER A 197 -21.50 -2.71 16.38
CA SER A 197 -21.48 -3.81 17.35
C SER A 197 -21.12 -5.17 16.75
N GLU A 198 -21.23 -5.30 15.42
CA GLU A 198 -20.89 -6.53 14.73
C GLU A 198 -19.44 -6.50 14.20
N THR A 199 -18.87 -7.69 14.00
CA THR A 199 -17.53 -7.83 13.47
C THR A 199 -17.54 -7.59 11.96
N LEU A 200 -16.86 -6.52 11.52
CA LEU A 200 -16.77 -6.09 10.12
C LEU A 200 -15.51 -6.56 9.40
N TYR A 201 -14.61 -7.23 10.10
CA TYR A 201 -13.38 -7.83 9.55
C TYR A 201 -13.42 -9.34 9.68
N PHE A 202 -12.73 -10.02 8.78
CA PHE A 202 -12.50 -11.46 8.95
C PHE A 202 -11.52 -11.71 10.09
N ARG A 203 -11.72 -12.77 10.83
CA ARG A 203 -10.81 -13.13 11.93
C ARG A 203 -9.44 -13.58 11.42
N ARG A 204 -9.42 -14.28 10.29
CA ARG A 204 -8.23 -14.94 9.72
C ARG A 204 -7.76 -14.35 8.39
N ASP A 205 -8.19 -13.15 8.09
CA ASP A 205 -7.76 -12.36 6.95
C ASP A 205 -7.35 -10.96 7.45
N SER A 206 -6.54 -10.26 6.70
CA SER A 206 -6.11 -8.90 7.06
C SER A 206 -7.18 -7.84 6.81
N HIS A 207 -8.21 -8.13 6.04
CA HIS A 207 -9.19 -7.18 5.51
C HIS A 207 -10.55 -7.24 6.22
N TRP A 208 -11.37 -6.24 5.92
CA TRP A 208 -12.80 -6.26 6.21
C TRP A 208 -13.52 -7.36 5.43
N ASN A 209 -14.66 -7.80 5.96
CA ASN A 209 -15.62 -8.60 5.20
C ASN A 209 -16.50 -7.68 4.32
N ASN A 210 -17.38 -8.27 3.49
CA ASN A 210 -18.21 -7.46 2.60
C ASN A 210 -19.19 -6.53 3.31
N LYS A 211 -19.54 -6.76 4.59
CA LYS A 211 -20.32 -5.79 5.36
C LYS A 211 -19.49 -4.54 5.69
N GLY A 212 -18.24 -4.73 6.10
CA GLY A 212 -17.32 -3.63 6.34
C GLY A 212 -17.02 -2.85 5.06
N ALA A 213 -16.82 -3.56 3.96
CA ALA A 213 -16.63 -2.94 2.65
C ALA A 213 -17.85 -2.15 2.18
N LEU A 214 -19.07 -2.68 2.39
CA LEU A 214 -20.31 -1.96 2.05
C LEU A 214 -20.47 -0.69 2.89
N LEU A 215 -20.18 -0.76 4.19
CA LEU A 215 -20.21 0.45 5.03
C LEU A 215 -19.20 1.49 4.53
N ALA A 216 -17.96 1.08 4.23
CA ALA A 216 -16.94 1.97 3.70
C ALA A 216 -17.34 2.58 2.35
N TYR A 217 -17.93 1.80 1.45
CA TYR A 217 -18.46 2.27 0.18
C TYR A 217 -19.54 3.35 0.40
N ASN A 218 -20.53 3.10 1.26
CA ASN A 218 -21.60 4.05 1.54
C ASN A 218 -21.06 5.37 2.12
N GLU A 219 -20.10 5.31 3.06
CA GLU A 219 -19.46 6.51 3.61
C GLU A 219 -18.71 7.32 2.53
N VAL A 220 -17.96 6.65 1.66
CA VAL A 220 -17.26 7.30 0.54
C VAL A 220 -18.23 7.94 -0.44
N MET A 221 -19.29 7.23 -0.82
CA MET A 221 -20.31 7.77 -1.75
C MET A 221 -21.08 8.95 -1.15
N ASN A 222 -21.37 8.90 0.15
CA ASN A 222 -21.97 10.01 0.90
C ASN A 222 -21.03 11.23 0.93
N ALA A 223 -19.73 11.02 1.20
CA ALA A 223 -18.72 12.08 1.19
C ALA A 223 -18.55 12.69 -0.22
N LEU A 224 -18.68 11.89 -1.26
CA LEU A 224 -18.74 12.35 -2.66
C LEU A 224 -20.06 13.05 -2.98
N GLY A 225 -21.11 12.95 -2.15
CA GLY A 225 -22.44 13.46 -2.45
C GLY A 225 -23.03 12.85 -3.72
N LYS A 226 -22.67 11.62 -4.04
CA LYS A 226 -23.16 10.88 -5.20
C LYS A 226 -24.32 9.98 -4.78
N GLU A 227 -25.44 10.11 -5.46
CA GLU A 227 -26.59 9.20 -5.30
C GLU A 227 -26.16 7.78 -5.70
N HIS A 228 -26.50 6.79 -4.87
CA HIS A 228 -26.08 5.41 -5.03
C HIS A 228 -27.06 4.44 -4.37
N ASP A 229 -27.00 3.18 -4.75
CA ASP A 229 -27.65 2.10 -4.01
C ASP A 229 -26.83 1.81 -2.74
N ASP A 230 -27.45 1.97 -1.58
CA ASP A 230 -26.83 1.66 -0.28
C ASP A 230 -26.97 0.18 0.13
N TYR A 231 -27.64 -0.60 -0.71
CA TYR A 231 -27.93 -2.02 -0.50
C TYR A 231 -28.71 -2.36 0.77
N SER A 232 -29.36 -1.37 1.40
CA SER A 232 -30.17 -1.61 2.61
C SER A 232 -31.38 -2.49 2.37
N ALA A 233 -31.91 -2.47 1.14
CA ALA A 233 -33.04 -3.30 0.70
C ALA A 233 -32.61 -4.58 -0.04
N ALA A 234 -31.29 -4.83 -0.20
CA ALA A 234 -30.81 -5.97 -0.96
C ALA A 234 -31.02 -7.29 -0.20
N GLU A 235 -31.32 -8.36 -0.94
CA GLU A 235 -31.31 -9.72 -0.41
C GLU A 235 -29.84 -10.14 -0.17
N VAL A 236 -29.47 -10.35 1.10
CA VAL A 236 -28.09 -10.69 1.48
C VAL A 236 -27.92 -12.21 1.51
N THR A 237 -27.06 -12.71 0.62
CA THR A 237 -26.66 -14.12 0.64
C THR A 237 -25.44 -14.31 1.55
N ARG A 238 -25.58 -15.10 2.62
CA ARG A 238 -24.48 -15.45 3.53
C ARG A 238 -23.91 -16.81 3.19
N LYS A 239 -22.60 -16.88 2.88
CA LYS A 239 -21.90 -18.14 2.56
C LYS A 239 -20.66 -18.32 3.42
N LYS A 240 -20.35 -19.57 3.80
CA LYS A 240 -19.12 -19.94 4.51
C LYS A 240 -18.09 -20.45 3.49
N ASP A 241 -17.57 -19.57 2.66
CA ASP A 241 -16.73 -19.91 1.50
C ASP A 241 -15.43 -19.10 1.41
N PHE A 242 -15.20 -18.16 2.32
CA PHE A 242 -14.04 -17.29 2.27
C PHE A 242 -12.90 -17.83 3.16
N VAL A 243 -11.76 -18.17 2.57
CA VAL A 243 -10.53 -18.54 3.29
C VAL A 243 -9.57 -17.38 3.24
N GLY A 244 -9.28 -16.78 4.40
CA GLY A 244 -8.48 -15.58 4.55
C GLY A 244 -7.02 -15.73 4.09
N ASP A 245 -6.39 -14.60 3.74
CA ASP A 245 -5.00 -14.48 3.33
C ASP A 245 -4.03 -14.93 4.43
N LEU A 246 -4.23 -14.45 5.67
CA LEU A 246 -3.42 -14.83 6.82
C LEU A 246 -3.56 -16.32 7.15
N SER A 247 -4.78 -16.87 7.00
CA SER A 247 -5.00 -18.31 7.16
C SER A 247 -4.25 -19.13 6.12
N LYS A 248 -4.21 -18.69 4.86
CA LYS A 248 -3.46 -19.35 3.78
C LYS A 248 -1.94 -19.27 4.00
N MET A 249 -1.44 -18.17 4.60
CA MET A 249 -0.03 -18.02 4.95
C MET A 249 0.39 -19.02 6.03
N VAL A 250 -0.41 -19.14 7.09
CA VAL A 250 -0.12 -20.01 8.25
C VAL A 250 -0.46 -21.47 7.94
N TYR A 251 -1.60 -21.71 7.31
CA TYR A 251 -2.16 -23.05 7.03
C TYR A 251 -2.38 -23.25 5.53
N PRO A 252 -1.31 -23.43 4.74
CA PRO A 252 -1.46 -23.56 3.28
C PRO A 252 -2.29 -24.77 2.84
N ARG A 253 -2.46 -25.77 3.73
CA ARG A 253 -3.39 -26.87 3.58
C ARG A 253 -4.32 -26.92 4.78
N GLY A 254 -5.58 -26.51 4.62
CA GLY A 254 -6.59 -26.65 5.66
C GLY A 254 -7.01 -25.37 6.37
N GLY A 255 -6.85 -24.22 5.73
CA GLY A 255 -7.43 -22.97 6.23
C GLY A 255 -8.94 -23.08 6.41
N GLU A 256 -9.46 -22.61 7.57
CA GLU A 256 -10.88 -22.64 7.87
C GLU A 256 -11.60 -21.50 7.13
N ALA A 257 -12.67 -21.83 6.40
CA ALA A 257 -13.51 -20.84 5.76
C ALA A 257 -14.32 -20.04 6.77
N GLU A 258 -14.47 -18.76 6.52
CA GLU A 258 -15.30 -17.82 7.26
C GLU A 258 -16.54 -17.42 6.46
N TYR A 259 -17.53 -16.85 7.15
CA TYR A 259 -18.72 -16.33 6.50
C TYR A 259 -18.44 -15.00 5.82
N ASN A 260 -18.86 -14.89 4.55
CA ASN A 260 -18.93 -13.61 3.84
C ASN A 260 -20.38 -13.32 3.41
N TYR A 261 -20.63 -12.11 2.96
CA TYR A 261 -21.95 -11.55 2.67
C TYR A 261 -21.99 -11.00 1.25
N TYR A 262 -22.95 -11.42 0.44
CA TYR A 262 -23.05 -11.07 -0.97
C TYR A 262 -24.34 -10.33 -1.22
N TYR A 263 -24.25 -9.18 -1.84
CA TYR A 263 -25.34 -8.22 -2.05
C TYR A 263 -25.82 -8.19 -3.51
N GLY A 264 -25.18 -8.94 -4.40
CA GLY A 264 -25.53 -8.99 -5.81
C GLY A 264 -25.00 -7.81 -6.64
N ALA A 265 -24.15 -6.96 -6.08
CA ALA A 265 -23.55 -5.82 -6.78
C ALA A 265 -22.78 -6.25 -8.04
N GLU A 266 -22.17 -7.40 -8.02
CA GLU A 266 -21.41 -8.02 -9.14
C GLU A 266 -22.28 -8.31 -10.38
N ASN A 267 -23.59 -8.32 -10.24
CA ASN A 267 -24.51 -8.57 -11.37
C ASN A 267 -24.78 -7.31 -12.20
N ALA A 268 -24.38 -6.12 -11.74
CA ALA A 268 -24.72 -4.85 -12.36
C ALA A 268 -23.75 -4.39 -13.44
N TYR A 269 -22.54 -4.96 -13.49
CA TYR A 269 -21.45 -4.51 -14.37
C TYR A 269 -20.77 -5.67 -15.09
N GLY A 270 -20.00 -5.34 -16.12
CA GLY A 270 -19.08 -6.26 -16.80
C GLY A 270 -17.64 -5.75 -16.78
N TYR A 271 -16.69 -6.68 -16.90
CA TYR A 271 -15.27 -6.33 -17.04
C TYR A 271 -14.97 -5.93 -18.49
N VAL A 272 -14.20 -4.85 -18.64
CA VAL A 272 -13.67 -4.37 -19.93
C VAL A 272 -12.26 -4.91 -20.16
N THR A 273 -11.47 -5.05 -19.10
CA THR A 273 -10.17 -5.71 -19.11
C THR A 273 -10.32 -7.24 -19.03
N ASP A 274 -9.30 -7.98 -19.46
CA ASP A 274 -9.21 -9.44 -19.23
C ASP A 274 -8.89 -9.71 -17.75
N THR A 275 -9.87 -9.44 -16.90
CA THR A 275 -9.75 -9.53 -15.45
C THR A 275 -9.95 -10.96 -14.99
N GLN A 276 -8.94 -11.51 -14.30
CA GLN A 276 -8.96 -12.86 -13.75
C GLN A 276 -9.45 -12.86 -12.29
N SER A 277 -9.17 -11.79 -11.55
CA SER A 277 -9.58 -11.64 -10.16
C SER A 277 -9.56 -10.19 -9.72
N VAL A 278 -10.16 -9.91 -8.55
CA VAL A 278 -10.06 -8.59 -7.88
C VAL A 278 -8.63 -8.28 -7.38
N GLU A 279 -7.72 -9.24 -7.47
CA GLU A 279 -6.28 -9.04 -7.16
C GLU A 279 -5.50 -8.44 -8.33
N ASP A 280 -6.07 -8.36 -9.52
CA ASP A 280 -5.38 -7.82 -10.69
C ASP A 280 -4.99 -6.35 -10.45
N THR A 281 -3.83 -5.97 -10.98
CA THR A 281 -3.29 -4.62 -10.79
C THR A 281 -4.20 -3.54 -11.38
N LEU A 282 -4.75 -3.80 -12.56
CA LEU A 282 -5.69 -2.89 -13.23
C LEU A 282 -6.97 -3.63 -13.59
N ILE A 283 -8.10 -3.11 -13.13
CA ILE A 283 -9.44 -3.59 -13.44
C ILE A 283 -10.22 -2.43 -14.06
N LYS A 284 -10.83 -2.65 -15.21
CA LYS A 284 -11.78 -1.72 -15.81
C LYS A 284 -13.15 -2.39 -15.96
N THR A 285 -14.19 -1.67 -15.55
CA THR A 285 -15.57 -2.16 -15.58
C THR A 285 -16.50 -1.19 -16.27
N GLN A 286 -17.62 -1.70 -16.76
CA GLN A 286 -18.68 -0.91 -17.36
C GLN A 286 -20.03 -1.37 -16.84
N ASN A 287 -20.87 -0.41 -16.42
CA ASN A 287 -22.26 -0.60 -16.08
C ASN A 287 -23.12 0.29 -16.99
N PRO A 288 -23.89 -0.27 -17.95
CA PRO A 288 -24.68 0.54 -18.88
C PRO A 288 -25.88 1.25 -18.22
N ASN A 289 -26.23 0.86 -17.00
CA ASN A 289 -27.35 1.44 -16.24
C ASN A 289 -26.94 2.54 -15.27
N ALA A 290 -25.64 2.81 -15.12
CA ALA A 290 -25.11 3.83 -14.24
C ALA A 290 -24.47 4.97 -15.05
N ALA A 291 -24.27 6.11 -14.40
CA ALA A 291 -23.64 7.29 -15.01
C ALA A 291 -22.34 7.64 -14.28
N GLY A 292 -21.49 8.41 -14.98
CA GLY A 292 -20.23 8.91 -14.46
C GLY A 292 -19.07 7.94 -14.65
N THR A 293 -17.86 8.48 -14.43
CA THR A 293 -16.59 7.77 -14.59
C THR A 293 -15.76 7.90 -13.34
N LEU A 294 -15.35 6.75 -12.78
CA LEU A 294 -14.49 6.64 -11.61
C LEU A 294 -13.08 6.21 -12.00
N TYR A 295 -12.08 6.86 -11.45
CA TYR A 295 -10.73 6.29 -11.32
C TYR A 295 -10.41 6.12 -9.84
N MET A 296 -10.01 4.92 -9.43
CA MET A 296 -9.71 4.63 -8.02
C MET A 296 -8.32 3.97 -7.88
N TYR A 297 -7.40 4.66 -7.21
CA TYR A 297 -6.24 4.01 -6.61
C TYR A 297 -6.67 3.31 -5.33
N ARG A 298 -6.28 2.07 -5.22
CA ARG A 298 -6.62 1.22 -4.09
C ARG A 298 -5.44 0.33 -3.71
N ASP A 299 -5.42 -0.13 -2.49
CA ASP A 299 -4.64 -1.30 -2.13
C ASP A 299 -5.54 -2.57 -2.08
N SER A 300 -5.12 -3.57 -1.32
CA SER A 300 -5.87 -4.83 -1.23
C SER A 300 -7.20 -4.69 -0.45
N PHE A 301 -7.36 -3.67 0.39
CA PHE A 301 -8.65 -3.36 1.02
C PHE A 301 -9.72 -2.98 0.00
N GLY A 302 -9.31 -2.25 -1.03
CA GLY A 302 -10.18 -1.88 -2.14
C GLY A 302 -10.70 -3.07 -2.96
N ASN A 303 -10.14 -4.29 -2.84
CA ASN A 303 -10.65 -5.47 -3.54
C ASN A 303 -12.15 -5.70 -3.28
N ALA A 304 -12.56 -5.58 -2.02
CA ALA A 304 -13.96 -5.77 -1.62
C ALA A 304 -14.86 -4.56 -1.97
N LEU A 305 -14.27 -3.41 -2.31
CA LEU A 305 -14.98 -2.22 -2.76
C LEU A 305 -15.31 -2.27 -4.27
N VAL A 306 -14.51 -3.00 -5.07
CA VAL A 306 -14.68 -3.07 -6.53
C VAL A 306 -16.13 -3.35 -6.94
N PRO A 307 -16.83 -4.38 -6.43
CA PRO A 307 -18.20 -4.66 -6.88
C PRO A 307 -19.17 -3.51 -6.65
N PHE A 308 -19.06 -2.84 -5.50
CA PHE A 308 -19.96 -1.75 -5.13
C PHE A 308 -19.71 -0.50 -5.99
N PHE A 309 -18.46 -0.07 -6.13
CA PHE A 309 -18.15 1.07 -6.99
C PHE A 309 -18.39 0.80 -8.46
N ALA A 310 -18.07 -0.41 -8.95
CA ALA A 310 -18.34 -0.80 -10.33
C ALA A 310 -19.83 -0.82 -10.67
N SER A 311 -20.69 -1.12 -9.70
CA SER A 311 -22.14 -1.05 -9.89
C SER A 311 -22.68 0.38 -9.92
N ALA A 312 -22.00 1.33 -9.26
CA ALA A 312 -22.45 2.71 -9.11
C ALA A 312 -21.98 3.66 -10.22
N TYR A 313 -21.04 3.26 -11.06
CA TYR A 313 -20.48 4.10 -12.11
C TYR A 313 -20.65 3.47 -13.49
N GLY A 314 -20.89 4.32 -14.51
CA GLY A 314 -20.96 3.89 -15.91
C GLY A 314 -19.67 3.28 -16.41
N ASN A 315 -18.54 3.88 -16.04
CA ASN A 315 -17.20 3.32 -16.24
C ASN A 315 -16.41 3.47 -14.95
N ALA A 316 -15.66 2.43 -14.57
CA ALA A 316 -14.79 2.51 -13.41
C ALA A 316 -13.46 1.80 -13.66
N SER A 317 -12.38 2.47 -13.29
CA SER A 317 -11.03 1.95 -13.32
C SER A 317 -10.48 1.85 -11.90
N PHE A 318 -9.94 0.69 -11.55
CA PHE A 318 -9.37 0.39 -10.24
C PHE A 318 -7.93 -0.07 -10.45
N THR A 319 -6.98 0.58 -9.78
CA THR A 319 -5.56 0.20 -9.91
C THR A 319 -4.89 0.03 -8.55
N LYS A 320 -3.93 -0.92 -8.51
CA LYS A 320 -2.94 -1.10 -7.43
C LYS A 320 -1.54 -0.71 -7.90
N ALA A 321 -1.42 -0.01 -9.03
CA ALA A 321 -0.13 0.40 -9.55
C ALA A 321 0.59 1.32 -8.55
N PHE A 322 1.86 1.04 -8.32
CA PHE A 322 2.70 1.82 -7.45
C PHE A 322 4.13 1.90 -8.04
N PRO A 323 4.71 3.09 -8.17
CA PRO A 323 4.15 4.39 -7.81
C PRO A 323 2.92 4.76 -8.66
N MET A 324 2.06 5.62 -8.09
CA MET A 324 0.84 6.06 -8.75
C MET A 324 1.16 7.06 -9.87
N ASN A 325 0.83 6.77 -11.13
CA ASN A 325 1.01 7.73 -12.23
C ASN A 325 -0.31 8.49 -12.49
N VAL A 326 -0.65 9.38 -11.55
CA VAL A 326 -1.93 10.10 -11.57
C VAL A 326 -2.10 10.94 -12.83
N ALA A 327 -1.03 11.55 -13.35
CA ALA A 327 -1.10 12.36 -14.55
C ALA A 327 -1.51 11.55 -15.78
N ALA A 328 -0.83 10.43 -16.03
CA ALA A 328 -1.14 9.56 -17.17
C ALA A 328 -2.54 8.94 -17.05
N ASP A 329 -2.90 8.50 -15.85
CA ASP A 329 -4.15 7.81 -15.61
C ASP A 329 -5.38 8.74 -15.75
N LEU A 330 -5.31 9.96 -15.21
CA LEU A 330 -6.38 10.94 -15.38
C LEU A 330 -6.49 11.43 -16.84
N ALA A 331 -5.36 11.57 -17.54
CA ALA A 331 -5.37 11.93 -18.95
C ALA A 331 -5.99 10.85 -19.84
N ALA A 332 -5.75 9.56 -19.52
CA ALA A 332 -6.27 8.43 -20.27
C ALA A 332 -7.77 8.22 -20.06
N ASP A 333 -8.23 8.20 -18.81
CA ASP A 333 -9.60 7.81 -18.45
C ASP A 333 -10.55 9.01 -18.28
N LYS A 334 -10.03 10.21 -18.06
CA LYS A 334 -10.78 11.47 -17.87
C LYS A 334 -11.96 11.28 -16.90
N PRO A 335 -11.71 10.81 -15.68
CA PRO A 335 -12.79 10.54 -14.74
C PRO A 335 -13.43 11.83 -14.23
N ASP A 336 -14.72 11.76 -13.90
CA ASP A 336 -15.38 12.82 -13.14
C ASP A 336 -15.18 12.68 -11.61
N THR A 337 -14.75 11.48 -11.19
CA THR A 337 -14.46 11.16 -9.79
C THR A 337 -13.14 10.44 -9.68
N PHE A 338 -12.28 10.93 -8.77
CA PHE A 338 -11.00 10.31 -8.46
C PHE A 338 -10.92 9.99 -6.97
N VAL A 339 -10.84 8.72 -6.62
CA VAL A 339 -10.72 8.24 -5.25
C VAL A 339 -9.33 7.66 -5.03
N MET A 340 -8.69 8.06 -3.94
CA MET A 340 -7.44 7.46 -3.46
C MET A 340 -7.72 6.78 -2.12
N GLU A 341 -7.63 5.45 -2.09
CA GLU A 341 -7.77 4.62 -0.89
C GLU A 341 -6.41 4.03 -0.54
N LEU A 342 -6.00 4.19 0.72
CA LEU A 342 -4.82 3.56 1.31
C LEU A 342 -5.19 2.95 2.65
N VAL A 343 -4.56 1.83 2.99
CA VAL A 343 -4.65 1.30 4.34
C VAL A 343 -3.81 2.13 5.33
N GLU A 344 -4.26 2.22 6.56
CA GLU A 344 -3.71 3.06 7.63
C GLU A 344 -2.16 2.99 7.74
N ARG A 345 -1.57 1.81 7.70
CA ARG A 345 -0.11 1.61 7.77
C ARG A 345 0.67 2.21 6.59
N ASN A 346 0.00 2.56 5.50
CA ASN A 346 0.61 3.08 4.28
C ASN A 346 0.50 4.62 4.15
N ILE A 347 -0.02 5.33 5.16
CA ILE A 347 -0.14 6.80 5.15
C ILE A 347 1.20 7.47 4.79
N GLY A 348 2.32 6.96 5.35
CA GLY A 348 3.66 7.48 5.09
C GLY A 348 4.13 7.37 3.63
N TRP A 349 3.49 6.55 2.78
CA TRP A 349 3.84 6.47 1.37
C TRP A 349 3.65 7.80 0.63
N LEU A 350 2.71 8.62 1.08
CA LEU A 350 2.46 9.93 0.48
C LEU A 350 3.63 10.91 0.59
N ILE A 351 4.61 10.66 1.49
CA ILE A 351 5.83 11.46 1.61
C ILE A 351 7.11 10.67 1.30
N THR A 352 7.05 9.32 1.21
CA THR A 352 8.22 8.53 0.81
C THR A 352 8.24 8.23 -0.68
N MET A 353 7.07 8.19 -1.32
CA MET A 353 6.90 7.96 -2.75
C MET A 353 5.65 8.70 -3.26
N PRO A 354 5.71 10.04 -3.35
CA PRO A 354 4.59 10.82 -3.86
C PRO A 354 4.19 10.42 -5.29
N PRO A 355 2.92 10.57 -5.68
CA PRO A 355 2.45 10.24 -7.01
C PRO A 355 3.16 11.03 -8.12
N LEU A 356 3.29 10.41 -9.29
CA LEU A 356 3.83 11.05 -10.49
C LEU A 356 2.83 12.08 -11.02
N LEU A 357 3.16 13.35 -10.82
CA LEU A 357 2.44 14.51 -11.33
C LEU A 357 3.44 15.54 -11.83
N PRO A 358 3.25 16.15 -13.01
CA PRO A 358 4.06 17.28 -13.41
C PRO A 358 3.90 18.43 -12.40
N ALA A 359 5.02 18.98 -11.93
CA ALA A 359 5.00 20.09 -11.00
C ALA A 359 4.33 21.32 -11.63
N ALA A 360 3.44 21.95 -10.91
CA ALA A 360 2.77 23.16 -11.36
C ALA A 360 3.71 24.35 -11.27
N GLU A 361 3.89 25.07 -12.41
CA GLU A 361 4.55 26.38 -12.39
C GLU A 361 3.71 27.35 -11.57
N THR A 362 4.36 28.08 -10.67
CA THR A 362 3.69 29.01 -9.75
C THR A 362 4.43 30.36 -9.70
N THR A 363 3.76 31.37 -9.18
CA THR A 363 4.35 32.69 -8.96
C THR A 363 4.36 32.99 -7.47
N LEU A 364 5.51 33.36 -6.95
CA LEU A 364 5.62 33.74 -5.54
C LEU A 364 4.98 35.12 -5.32
N PHE A 365 4.28 35.30 -4.22
CA PHE A 365 3.63 36.57 -3.88
C PHE A 365 4.63 37.67 -3.53
N GLN A 366 5.85 37.27 -3.13
CA GLN A 366 6.95 38.18 -2.80
C GLN A 366 8.30 37.55 -3.17
N ALA A 367 9.31 38.37 -3.38
CA ALA A 367 10.67 37.90 -3.60
C ALA A 367 11.20 37.19 -2.34
N PRO A 368 11.88 36.04 -2.47
CA PRO A 368 12.44 35.33 -1.33
C PRO A 368 13.60 36.10 -0.72
N SER A 369 13.70 36.05 0.61
CA SER A 369 14.87 36.53 1.37
C SER A 369 15.90 35.41 1.50
N ALA A 370 17.18 35.76 1.63
CA ALA A 370 18.23 34.76 1.81
C ALA A 370 18.11 34.10 3.20
N LEU A 371 18.18 32.77 3.23
CA LEU A 371 18.24 31.97 4.45
C LEU A 371 19.45 31.04 4.41
N GLY A 372 20.20 30.97 5.49
CA GLY A 372 21.29 30.00 5.63
C GLY A 372 20.76 28.57 5.63
N GLY A 373 21.57 27.64 5.17
CA GLY A 373 21.26 26.24 5.05
C GLY A 373 21.99 25.61 3.89
N LYS A 374 21.89 24.30 3.74
CA LYS A 374 22.47 23.56 2.62
C LYS A 374 21.38 22.72 1.97
N ALA A 375 21.12 22.93 0.68
CA ALA A 375 20.32 22.09 -0.16
C ALA A 375 21.22 21.19 -1.00
N GLU A 376 20.95 19.90 -1.02
CA GLU A 376 21.60 18.95 -1.92
C GLU A 376 20.58 18.53 -2.98
N PHE A 377 20.98 18.54 -4.25
CA PHE A 377 20.09 18.25 -5.38
C PHE A 377 20.55 17.02 -6.14
N THR A 378 19.60 16.18 -6.51
CA THR A 378 19.76 15.07 -7.44
C THR A 378 18.84 15.31 -8.63
N VAL A 379 19.37 15.26 -9.85
CA VAL A 379 18.63 15.38 -11.11
C VAL A 379 18.78 14.05 -11.86
N ALA A 380 17.68 13.36 -12.12
CA ALA A 380 17.73 12.07 -12.78
C ALA A 380 16.51 11.86 -13.70
N PRO A 381 16.60 11.04 -14.74
CA PRO A 381 15.41 10.55 -15.44
C PRO A 381 14.50 9.83 -14.43
N CYS A 382 13.18 10.00 -14.58
CA CYS A 382 12.25 9.27 -13.71
C CYS A 382 12.17 7.80 -14.13
N ASP A 383 12.51 6.88 -13.22
CA ASP A 383 12.53 5.42 -13.48
C ASP A 383 11.17 4.85 -13.88
N TYR A 384 10.08 5.52 -13.49
CA TYR A 384 8.72 5.02 -13.64
C TYR A 384 7.94 5.70 -14.78
N ALA A 385 8.46 6.83 -15.31
CA ALA A 385 7.81 7.61 -16.35
C ALA A 385 8.86 8.41 -17.14
N ALA A 386 9.25 7.92 -18.32
CA ALA A 386 10.32 8.49 -19.14
C ALA A 386 10.04 9.93 -19.61
N GLU A 387 8.79 10.36 -19.56
CA GLU A 387 8.36 11.72 -19.86
C GLU A 387 8.73 12.74 -18.80
N TYR A 388 9.28 12.30 -17.64
CA TYR A 388 9.68 13.18 -16.56
C TYR A 388 11.17 13.08 -16.22
N THR A 389 11.74 14.23 -15.87
CA THR A 389 12.96 14.36 -15.08
C THR A 389 12.56 14.62 -13.63
N ALA A 390 13.06 13.82 -12.71
CA ALA A 390 12.89 14.02 -11.29
C ALA A 390 14.01 14.93 -10.75
N VAL A 391 13.63 16.02 -10.11
CA VAL A 391 14.54 16.86 -9.33
C VAL A 391 14.17 16.72 -7.88
N SER A 392 15.02 16.07 -7.11
CA SER A 392 14.83 15.81 -5.69
C SER A 392 16.01 16.31 -4.88
N GLY A 393 15.85 16.34 -3.57
CA GLY A 393 16.98 16.69 -2.71
C GLY A 393 16.62 16.73 -1.24
N THR A 394 17.59 17.12 -0.44
CA THR A 394 17.49 17.28 1.03
C THR A 394 17.85 18.68 1.45
N LEU A 395 17.34 19.10 2.60
CA LEU A 395 17.67 20.37 3.24
C LEU A 395 18.27 20.11 4.63
N SER A 396 19.40 20.76 4.91
CA SER A 396 20.09 20.66 6.19
C SER A 396 20.63 22.01 6.66
N GLY A 397 21.02 22.08 7.94
CA GLY A 397 21.63 23.28 8.53
C GLY A 397 20.68 24.46 8.77
N VAL A 398 19.36 24.23 8.70
CA VAL A 398 18.32 25.21 8.98
C VAL A 398 17.19 24.55 9.76
N THR A 399 16.56 25.29 10.67
CA THR A 399 15.35 24.85 11.38
C THR A 399 14.15 25.56 10.78
N LEU A 400 13.17 24.78 10.33
CA LEU A 400 11.93 25.27 9.77
C LEU A 400 10.76 24.92 10.69
N ASP A 401 9.66 25.64 10.54
CA ASP A 401 8.40 25.25 11.16
C ASP A 401 7.84 23.96 10.53
N SER A 402 7.03 23.23 11.28
CA SER A 402 6.44 21.98 10.84
C SER A 402 5.53 22.10 9.60
N GLY A 403 5.04 23.31 9.32
CA GLY A 403 4.21 23.63 8.14
C GLY A 403 4.98 24.22 6.96
N ALA A 404 6.31 24.08 6.91
CA ALA A 404 7.09 24.60 5.80
C ALA A 404 6.75 23.89 4.48
N GLU A 405 6.69 24.66 3.40
CA GLU A 405 6.40 24.18 2.04
C GLU A 405 7.63 24.42 1.15
N TYR A 406 7.88 23.52 0.20
CA TYR A 406 9.04 23.57 -0.67
C TYR A 406 8.66 23.99 -2.10
N TYR A 407 9.53 24.80 -2.71
CA TYR A 407 9.44 25.24 -4.10
C TYR A 407 10.83 25.14 -4.72
N LEU A 408 10.90 24.78 -6.00
CA LEU A 408 12.13 24.82 -6.77
C LEU A 408 12.06 25.88 -7.83
N SER A 409 13.05 26.79 -7.85
CA SER A 409 13.31 27.60 -9.03
C SER A 409 14.22 26.80 -9.95
N VAL A 410 13.76 26.54 -11.18
CA VAL A 410 14.53 25.83 -12.20
C VAL A 410 14.54 26.68 -13.46
N ASN A 411 15.73 27.18 -13.86
CA ASN A 411 15.89 28.10 -14.99
C ASN A 411 14.92 29.30 -14.90
N ASP A 412 14.90 29.97 -13.74
CA ASP A 412 14.05 31.14 -13.41
C ASP A 412 12.53 30.87 -13.34
N LYS A 413 12.08 29.64 -13.50
CA LYS A 413 10.69 29.25 -13.28
C LYS A 413 10.53 28.57 -11.92
N VAL A 414 9.47 28.91 -11.22
CA VAL A 414 9.21 28.37 -9.86
C VAL A 414 8.16 27.28 -9.94
N TYR A 415 8.42 26.15 -9.28
CA TYR A 415 7.57 24.99 -9.21
C TYR A 415 7.26 24.64 -7.76
N GLU A 416 6.00 24.34 -7.47
CA GLU A 416 5.62 23.78 -6.17
C GLU A 416 6.14 22.34 -6.07
N ALA A 417 6.83 22.01 -4.96
CA ALA A 417 7.45 20.71 -4.77
C ALA A 417 6.67 19.86 -3.78
N TYR A 418 6.67 18.56 -3.99
CA TYR A 418 6.28 17.61 -2.96
C TYR A 418 7.23 17.70 -1.75
N SER A 419 6.67 17.56 -0.55
CA SER A 419 7.45 17.22 0.64
C SER A 419 7.86 15.76 0.56
N LEU A 420 9.13 15.46 0.82
CA LEU A 420 9.70 14.11 0.72
C LEU A 420 10.38 13.76 2.06
N LYS A 421 10.13 12.55 2.55
CA LYS A 421 10.91 11.96 3.65
C LYS A 421 12.07 11.17 3.06
N THR A 422 13.29 11.52 3.44
CA THR A 422 14.51 10.85 3.01
C THR A 422 15.26 10.27 4.21
N GLU A 423 16.26 9.42 3.97
CA GLU A 423 17.18 8.97 5.04
C GLU A 423 17.95 10.13 5.68
N GLY A 424 18.18 11.20 4.93
CA GLY A 424 18.86 12.42 5.39
C GLY A 424 17.96 13.41 6.13
N GLY A 425 16.66 13.15 6.26
CA GLY A 425 15.67 14.04 6.87
C GLY A 425 14.65 14.59 5.87
N ASP A 426 14.24 15.86 6.09
CA ASP A 426 13.26 16.52 5.22
C ASP A 426 13.84 16.77 3.83
N GLY A 427 13.06 16.44 2.82
CA GLY A 427 13.42 16.57 1.42
C GLY A 427 12.29 17.14 0.58
N PHE A 428 12.56 17.25 -0.70
CA PHE A 428 11.64 17.79 -1.69
C PHE A 428 11.76 17.02 -3.01
N LEU A 429 10.71 17.08 -3.83
CA LEU A 429 10.67 16.41 -5.13
C LEU A 429 9.75 17.17 -6.09
N VAL A 430 10.23 17.39 -7.33
CA VAL A 430 9.40 17.81 -8.45
C VAL A 430 9.60 16.87 -9.64
N TYR A 431 8.55 16.64 -10.40
CA TYR A 431 8.62 16.00 -11.70
C TYR A 431 8.43 17.04 -12.79
N LEU A 432 9.45 17.22 -13.63
CA LEU A 432 9.45 18.19 -14.73
C LEU A 432 9.38 17.46 -16.07
N PRO A 433 8.71 18.01 -17.11
CA PRO A 433 8.71 17.40 -18.44
C PRO A 433 10.13 17.25 -18.99
N SER A 434 10.54 16.02 -19.36
CA SER A 434 11.91 15.71 -19.77
C SER A 434 12.33 16.34 -21.10
N ASP A 435 11.38 16.69 -21.97
CA ASP A 435 11.62 17.42 -23.20
C ASP A 435 12.04 18.89 -22.96
N ALA A 436 11.54 19.52 -21.92
CA ALA A 436 11.89 20.89 -21.51
C ALA A 436 13.05 20.92 -20.50
N TYR A 437 13.23 19.88 -19.71
CA TYR A 437 14.24 19.77 -18.65
C TYR A 437 14.95 18.40 -18.73
N PRO A 438 15.80 18.17 -19.74
CA PRO A 438 16.56 16.91 -19.82
C PRO A 438 17.47 16.73 -18.60
N ALA A 439 17.55 15.51 -18.09
CA ALA A 439 18.35 15.22 -16.88
C ALA A 439 19.86 15.49 -17.07
N GLU A 440 20.35 15.40 -18.30
CA GLU A 440 21.76 15.65 -18.66
C GLU A 440 22.06 17.15 -18.88
N ALA A 441 21.02 18.02 -18.85
CA ALA A 441 21.21 19.46 -19.03
C ALA A 441 21.71 20.09 -17.73
N ALA A 442 22.57 21.11 -17.89
CA ALA A 442 22.93 21.96 -16.76
C ALA A 442 21.72 22.85 -16.40
N LEU A 443 21.03 22.52 -15.31
CA LEU A 443 19.89 23.27 -14.80
C LEU A 443 20.35 24.24 -13.71
N ASP A 444 19.88 25.49 -13.75
CA ASP A 444 20.02 26.42 -12.61
C ASP A 444 18.91 26.14 -11.62
N ILE A 445 19.24 25.49 -10.49
CA ILE A 445 18.27 25.05 -9.50
C ILE A 445 18.52 25.76 -8.17
N LYS A 446 17.44 26.31 -7.60
CA LYS A 446 17.45 26.90 -6.26
C LYS A 446 16.28 26.38 -5.45
N LEU A 447 16.55 26.08 -4.18
CA LEU A 447 15.49 25.72 -3.23
C LEU A 447 14.92 26.99 -2.60
N ILE A 448 13.61 27.14 -2.67
CA ILE A 448 12.84 28.16 -1.99
C ILE A 448 11.94 27.47 -0.98
N VAL A 449 11.93 27.96 0.24
CA VAL A 449 11.11 27.47 1.33
C VAL A 449 10.11 28.54 1.73
N LYS A 450 8.84 28.21 1.79
CA LYS A 450 7.84 29.04 2.45
C LYS A 450 7.73 28.59 3.90
N ASN A 451 8.10 29.48 4.82
CA ASN A 451 8.12 29.22 6.25
C ASN A 451 7.41 30.37 6.98
N ASN A 452 6.38 30.07 7.77
CA ASN A 452 5.54 31.08 8.42
C ASN A 452 4.94 32.14 7.48
N GLY A 453 4.62 31.73 6.25
CA GLY A 453 4.04 32.63 5.25
C GLY A 453 5.05 33.46 4.45
N GLU A 454 6.32 33.47 4.84
CA GLU A 454 7.41 34.19 4.18
C GLU A 454 8.23 33.23 3.30
N TYR A 455 8.77 33.73 2.17
CA TYR A 455 9.61 32.96 1.26
C TYR A 455 11.09 33.21 1.49
N TYR A 456 11.86 32.13 1.50
CA TYR A 456 13.31 32.15 1.72
C TYR A 456 14.01 31.32 0.64
N GLU A 457 15.06 31.89 0.03
CA GLU A 457 15.98 31.17 -0.86
C GLU A 457 17.13 30.60 -0.02
N ILE A 458 17.37 29.29 -0.11
CA ILE A 458 18.48 28.62 0.57
C ILE A 458 19.77 28.91 -0.17
N THR A 459 20.72 29.54 0.52
CA THR A 459 21.94 30.11 -0.09
C THR A 459 23.07 29.11 -0.31
N GLY A 460 23.03 27.94 0.30
CA GLY A 460 23.99 26.85 0.09
C GLY A 460 23.38 25.75 -0.77
N GLY A 461 23.91 25.51 -1.96
CA GLY A 461 23.48 24.42 -2.83
C GLY A 461 24.68 23.61 -3.34
N SER A 462 24.51 22.29 -3.48
CA SER A 462 25.47 21.40 -4.12
C SER A 462 24.73 20.32 -4.90
N TYR A 463 25.29 19.92 -6.03
CA TYR A 463 24.80 18.79 -6.83
C TYR A 463 25.56 17.55 -6.37
N GLU A 464 24.87 16.41 -6.26
CA GLU A 464 25.51 15.10 -6.22
C GLU A 464 25.82 14.68 -7.66
N ASP A 465 27.11 14.34 -7.91
CA ASP A 465 27.61 13.81 -9.19
C ASP A 465 27.16 12.36 -9.43
#